data_0a07e56d3a320c4796ec5c7c5dda64f4
#
_entry.id   0a07e56d3a320c4796ec5c7c5dda64f4
#
_cell.length_a   1.000
_cell.length_b   1.000
_cell.length_c   1.000
_cell.angle_alpha   90.00
_cell.angle_beta   90.00
_cell.angle_gamma   90.00
#
_symmetry.space_group_name_H-M   'P 1'
#
loop_
_entity.id
_entity.type
_entity.pdbx_description
1 polymer ?
#
loop_
_entity_poly.entity_id
_entity_poly.type
_entity_poly.pdbx_seq_one_letter_code
_entity_poly.pdbx_strand_id
1 'polypeptide(L)'
;MIEPDTSEDDAPDPQLSMVAEALVAGNIANTNGLLVILAKLVARGIFDKDDLKAFSDSYSKPLDHEGMRENELVSQMQDQMEYTLAELMRYISEQESS
;
A
#
# COMPACT_ATOMS: atom_id res chain seq x y z
N MET A 1 -40.07 -0.25 -19.15
CA MET A 1 -39.55 -0.23 -18.98
C MET A 1 -38.41 -0.25 -18.63
N ILE A 2 -37.54 -0.12 -18.63
CA ILE A 2 -36.42 -0.32 -18.52
C ILE A 2 -35.57 0.68 -18.04
N GLU A 3 -35.87 1.79 -18.16
CA GLU A 3 -35.14 2.82 -17.77
C GLU A 3 -34.73 2.88 -16.41
N PRO A 4 -35.40 2.40 -15.50
CA PRO A 4 -34.97 2.44 -14.13
C PRO A 4 -33.61 1.83 -14.01
N ASP A 5 -33.25 0.96 -14.87
CA ASP A 5 -31.98 0.33 -14.78
C ASP A 5 -30.86 1.29 -14.95
N THR A 6 -31.04 2.28 -15.75
CA THR A 6 -29.98 3.27 -15.95
C THR A 6 -29.66 4.01 -14.68
N SER A 7 -30.69 4.35 -13.91
CA SER A 7 -30.44 5.01 -12.66
C SER A 7 -29.73 4.11 -11.68
N GLU A 8 -30.08 2.84 -11.69
CA GLU A 8 -29.44 1.90 -10.80
C GLU A 8 -27.98 1.68 -11.17
N ASP A 9 -27.69 1.73 -12.45
CA ASP A 9 -26.30 1.55 -12.89
C ASP A 9 -25.44 2.72 -12.44
N ASP A 10 -26.02 3.91 -12.37
CA ASP A 10 -25.25 5.07 -11.96
C ASP A 10 -25.08 5.12 -10.45
N ALA A 11 -25.98 4.53 -9.71
CA ALA A 11 -25.91 4.56 -8.26
C ALA A 11 -25.09 3.37 -7.76
N PRO A 12 -24.16 3.58 -6.83
CA PRO A 12 -23.38 2.47 -6.32
C PRO A 12 -24.26 1.50 -5.53
N ASP A 13 -24.00 0.22 -5.70
CA ASP A 13 -24.66 -0.81 -4.94
C ASP A 13 -24.16 -0.71 -3.50
N PRO A 14 -25.05 -0.61 -2.49
CA PRO A 14 -24.60 -0.52 -1.10
C PRO A 14 -23.70 -1.66 -0.66
N GLN A 15 -23.96 -2.89 -1.15
CA GLN A 15 -23.11 -4.01 -0.80
C GLN A 15 -21.74 -3.89 -1.40
N LEU A 16 -21.65 -3.45 -2.65
CA LEU A 16 -20.36 -3.25 -3.29
C LEU A 16 -19.60 -2.14 -2.62
N SER A 17 -20.28 -1.09 -2.17
CA SER A 17 -19.63 0.00 -1.44
C SER A 17 -19.06 -0.49 -0.12
N MET A 18 -19.80 -1.33 0.60
CA MET A 18 -19.33 -1.89 1.86
C MET A 18 -18.11 -2.77 1.64
N VAL A 19 -18.14 -3.61 0.60
CA VAL A 19 -17.02 -4.47 0.28
C VAL A 19 -15.79 -3.63 -0.08
N ALA A 20 -15.98 -2.62 -0.92
CA ALA A 20 -14.88 -1.76 -1.32
C ALA A 20 -14.27 -1.05 -0.11
N GLU A 21 -15.12 -0.54 0.79
CA GLU A 21 -14.63 0.12 1.99
C GLU A 21 -13.88 -0.84 2.89
N ALA A 22 -14.38 -2.06 3.03
CA ALA A 22 -13.72 -3.07 3.85
C ALA A 22 -12.36 -3.45 3.26
N LEU A 23 -12.28 -3.58 1.93
CA LEU A 23 -11.03 -3.89 1.28
C LEU A 23 -10.00 -2.78 1.45
N VAL A 24 -10.42 -1.53 1.32
CA VAL A 24 -9.54 -0.40 1.51
C VAL A 24 -9.05 -0.35 2.97
N ALA A 25 -9.97 -0.49 3.92
CA ALA A 25 -9.60 -0.48 5.33
C ALA A 25 -8.66 -1.64 5.66
N GLY A 26 -8.94 -2.82 5.11
CA GLY A 26 -8.10 -3.99 5.33
C GLY A 26 -6.70 -3.80 4.76
N ASN A 27 -6.62 -3.19 3.57
CA ASN A 27 -5.32 -2.92 2.97
C ASN A 27 -4.52 -1.93 3.80
N ILE A 28 -5.17 -0.89 4.30
CA ILE A 28 -4.50 0.09 5.16
C ILE A 28 -4.00 -0.57 6.44
N ALA A 29 -4.85 -1.39 7.05
CA ALA A 29 -4.46 -2.08 8.29
C ALA A 29 -3.30 -3.03 8.05
N ASN A 30 -3.33 -3.79 6.97
CA ASN A 30 -2.25 -4.70 6.63
C ASN A 30 -0.96 -3.95 6.36
N THR A 31 -1.03 -2.86 5.64
CA THR A 31 0.13 -2.04 5.34
C THR A 31 0.73 -1.47 6.62
N ASN A 32 -0.12 -0.93 7.50
CA ASN A 32 0.35 -0.38 8.76
C ASN A 32 1.01 -1.46 9.62
N GLY A 33 0.43 -2.65 9.65
CA GLY A 33 1.02 -3.77 10.40
C GLY A 33 2.38 -4.17 9.84
N LEU A 34 2.49 -4.24 8.52
CA LEU A 34 3.76 -4.55 7.87
C LEU A 34 4.81 -3.50 8.18
N LEU A 35 4.42 -2.23 8.15
CA LEU A 35 5.36 -1.15 8.42
C LEU A 35 5.88 -1.18 9.84
N VAL A 36 5.04 -1.55 10.81
CA VAL A 36 5.47 -1.71 12.19
C VAL A 36 6.50 -2.83 12.29
N ILE A 37 6.23 -3.95 11.63
CA ILE A 37 7.16 -5.08 11.64
C ILE A 37 8.48 -4.70 11.00
N LEU A 38 8.42 -4.03 9.85
CA LEU A 38 9.64 -3.58 9.16
C LEU A 38 10.45 -2.65 10.03
N ALA A 39 9.79 -1.69 10.66
CA ALA A 39 10.48 -0.73 11.51
C ALA A 39 11.19 -1.43 12.65
N LYS A 40 10.54 -2.44 13.25
CA LYS A 40 11.17 -3.17 14.35
C LYS A 40 12.35 -4.02 13.88
N LEU A 41 12.24 -4.62 12.69
CA LEU A 41 13.33 -5.41 12.14
C LEU A 41 14.53 -4.53 11.80
N VAL A 42 14.25 -3.34 11.26
CA VAL A 42 15.31 -2.38 10.95
C VAL A 42 15.97 -1.90 12.25
N ALA A 43 15.17 -1.56 13.24
CA ALA A 43 15.70 -1.05 14.51
C ALA A 43 16.57 -2.08 15.22
N ARG A 44 16.29 -3.36 15.02
CA ARG A 44 17.06 -4.44 15.63
C ARG A 44 18.26 -4.87 14.78
N GLY A 45 18.45 -4.23 13.64
CA GLY A 45 19.56 -4.56 12.76
C GLY A 45 19.40 -5.85 11.98
N ILE A 46 18.17 -6.40 11.94
CA ILE A 46 17.90 -7.64 11.22
C ILE A 46 17.73 -7.35 9.73
N PHE A 47 17.07 -6.22 9.40
CA PHE A 47 16.88 -5.81 8.02
C PHE A 47 17.85 -4.68 7.67
N ASP A 48 18.52 -4.83 6.53
CA ASP A 48 19.39 -3.79 5.99
C ASP A 48 18.77 -3.16 4.75
N LYS A 49 19.52 -2.34 4.04
CA LYS A 49 19.02 -1.65 2.86
C LYS A 49 18.62 -2.61 1.75
N ASP A 50 19.37 -3.71 1.59
CA ASP A 50 19.05 -4.69 0.55
C ASP A 50 17.75 -5.39 0.87
N ASP A 51 17.48 -5.67 2.14
CA ASP A 51 16.24 -6.28 2.56
C ASP A 51 15.06 -5.34 2.29
N LEU A 52 15.23 -4.04 2.59
CA LEU A 52 14.18 -3.06 2.32
C LEU A 52 13.93 -2.92 0.83
N LYS A 53 14.99 -2.98 0.03
CA LYS A 53 14.82 -2.91 -1.42
C LYS A 53 14.07 -4.11 -1.94
N ALA A 54 14.38 -5.30 -1.45
CA ALA A 54 13.68 -6.51 -1.84
C ALA A 54 12.20 -6.43 -1.46
N PHE A 55 11.91 -5.89 -0.27
CA PHE A 55 10.53 -5.69 0.14
C PHE A 55 9.82 -4.71 -0.77
N SER A 56 10.46 -3.58 -1.07
CA SER A 56 9.89 -2.55 -1.94
C SER A 56 9.56 -3.12 -3.31
N ASP A 57 10.49 -3.87 -3.89
CA ASP A 57 10.29 -4.46 -5.21
C ASP A 57 9.12 -5.44 -5.20
N SER A 58 9.04 -6.26 -4.16
CA SER A 58 7.97 -7.25 -4.05
C SER A 58 6.61 -6.59 -3.82
N TYR A 59 6.58 -5.52 -3.03
CA TYR A 59 5.34 -4.80 -2.77
C TYR A 59 4.86 -4.06 -4.01
N SER A 60 5.77 -3.42 -4.71
CA SER A 60 5.41 -2.58 -5.86
C SER A 60 5.05 -3.38 -7.11
N LYS A 61 5.62 -4.57 -7.26
CA LYS A 61 5.44 -5.35 -8.48
C LYS A 61 3.98 -5.55 -8.88
N PRO A 62 3.09 -6.05 -8.01
CA PRO A 62 1.69 -6.18 -8.39
C PRO A 62 0.99 -4.84 -8.61
N LEU A 63 1.46 -3.78 -7.94
CA LEU A 63 0.85 -2.47 -8.06
C LEU A 63 1.27 -1.76 -9.34
N ASP A 64 2.39 -2.18 -9.94
CA ASP A 64 2.85 -1.65 -11.20
C ASP A 64 2.16 -2.30 -12.39
N HIS A 65 1.29 -3.25 -12.15
CA HIS A 65 0.55 -3.89 -13.20
C HIS A 65 -0.22 -2.83 -14.01
N GLU A 66 -0.27 -3.04 -15.31
CA GLU A 66 -0.81 -2.05 -16.22
C GLU A 66 -2.18 -1.52 -15.81
N GLY A 67 -3.07 -2.38 -15.40
CA GLY A 67 -4.42 -1.97 -15.00
C GLY A 67 -4.45 -1.22 -13.67
N MET A 68 -3.39 -1.27 -12.89
CA MET A 68 -3.37 -0.65 -11.57
C MET A 68 -2.76 0.74 -11.56
N ARG A 69 -1.95 1.07 -12.55
CA ARG A 69 -1.25 2.36 -12.57
C ARG A 69 -2.17 3.56 -12.58
N GLU A 70 -3.34 3.40 -13.17
CA GLU A 70 -4.29 4.50 -13.28
C GLU A 70 -5.20 4.60 -12.08
N ASN A 71 -5.13 3.65 -11.16
CA ASN A 71 -5.98 3.66 -9.99
C ASN A 71 -5.38 4.60 -8.94
N GLU A 72 -6.11 5.64 -8.60
CA GLU A 72 -5.63 6.65 -7.68
C GLU A 72 -5.36 6.09 -6.28
N LEU A 73 -6.18 5.15 -5.83
CA LEU A 73 -5.97 4.54 -4.51
C LEU A 73 -4.69 3.72 -4.48
N VAL A 74 -4.40 3.01 -5.58
CA VAL A 74 -3.17 2.24 -5.69
C VAL A 74 -1.97 3.18 -5.68
N SER A 75 -2.08 4.30 -6.37
CA SER A 75 -1.02 5.30 -6.40
C SER A 75 -0.75 5.85 -5.01
N GLN A 76 -1.80 6.13 -4.25
CA GLN A 76 -1.65 6.61 -2.88
C GLN A 76 -1.00 5.58 -1.98
N MET A 77 -1.34 4.30 -2.17
CA MET A 77 -0.73 3.23 -1.40
C MET A 77 0.76 3.13 -1.67
N GLN A 78 1.15 3.25 -2.95
CA GLN A 78 2.55 3.21 -3.31
C GLN A 78 3.31 4.40 -2.73
N ASP A 79 2.73 5.59 -2.82
CA ASP A 79 3.38 6.79 -2.31
C ASP A 79 3.61 6.69 -0.81
N GLN A 80 2.63 6.20 -0.07
CA GLN A 80 2.76 6.04 1.36
C GLN A 80 3.84 5.02 1.71
N MET A 81 3.88 3.91 1.00
CA MET A 81 4.87 2.88 1.24
C MET A 81 6.27 3.41 0.91
N GLU A 82 6.41 4.09 -0.22
CA GLU A 82 7.70 4.65 -0.62
C GLU A 82 8.21 5.67 0.40
N TYR A 83 7.31 6.50 0.90
CA TYR A 83 7.69 7.48 1.90
C TYR A 83 8.24 6.79 3.16
N THR A 84 7.53 5.77 3.64
CA THR A 84 7.94 5.07 4.85
C THR A 84 9.25 4.31 4.63
N LEU A 85 9.40 3.67 3.48
CA LEU A 85 10.63 2.97 3.17
C LEU A 85 11.81 3.93 3.06
N ALA A 86 11.59 5.12 2.50
CA ALA A 86 12.64 6.13 2.44
C ALA A 86 13.08 6.56 3.84
N GLU A 87 12.12 6.69 4.75
CA GLU A 87 12.45 7.02 6.15
C GLU A 87 13.27 5.91 6.80
N LEU A 88 12.92 4.66 6.56
CA LEU A 88 13.69 3.54 7.11
C LEU A 88 15.07 3.44 6.50
N MET A 89 15.20 3.71 5.21
CA MET A 89 16.50 3.74 4.54
C MET A 89 17.39 4.83 5.15
N ARG A 90 16.80 5.98 5.42
CA ARG A 90 17.53 7.08 6.03
C ARG A 90 17.99 6.69 7.44
N TYR A 91 17.13 6.03 8.20
CA TYR A 91 17.50 5.57 9.54
C TYR A 91 18.71 4.64 9.47
N ILE A 92 18.70 3.68 8.55
CA ILE A 92 19.80 2.75 8.40
C ILE A 92 21.08 3.50 8.04
N SER A 93 20.98 4.47 7.13
CA SER A 93 22.15 5.25 6.72
C SER A 93 22.73 6.03 7.90
N GLU A 94 21.88 6.57 8.76
CA GLU A 94 22.34 7.29 9.93
C GLU A 94 23.05 6.36 10.92
N GLN A 95 22.53 5.13 11.05
CA GLN A 95 23.17 4.14 11.92
C GLN A 95 24.54 3.74 11.37
N GLU A 96 24.66 3.59 10.07
CA GLU A 96 25.92 3.23 9.44
C GLU A 96 26.97 4.32 9.58
N SER A 97 26.52 5.57 9.62
CA SER A 97 27.43 6.70 9.74
C SER A 97 27.89 6.93 11.18
N SER A 98 27.24 6.32 12.12
CA SER A 98 27.65 6.42 13.52
C SER A 98 28.72 5.42 13.82
#